data_9592b5f460bf709009e81ff3fd98b216
#
_entry.id   9592b5f460bf709009e81ff3fd98b216
#
_cell.length_a   1.000
_cell.length_b   1.000
_cell.length_c   1.000
_cell.angle_alpha   90.00
_cell.angle_beta   90.00
_cell.angle_gamma   90.00
#
_symmetry.space_group_name_H-M   'P 1'
#
loop_
_entity.id
_entity.type
_entity.pdbx_description
1 polymer ?
#
loop_
_entity_poly.entity_id
_entity_poly.type
_entity_poly.pdbx_seq_one_letter_code
_entity_poly.pdbx_strand_id
1 'polypeptide(L)'
;MSETQGYSASKDNYAKRLRRIEGQVRGIARMIDDEKYCIDILTQISAVNSALQSVALGLLDEHLNHCVSHAVAAGGEEADKKIAEASAAIARLVRS
;
A
#
# COMPACT_ATOMS: atom_id res chain seq x y z
N MET A 1 25.65 -5.51 -2.44
CA MET A 1 24.53 -6.36 -2.86
C MET A 1 23.23 -5.77 -2.33
N SER A 2 22.28 -5.59 -3.21
CA SER A 2 21.00 -5.02 -2.80
C SER A 2 20.16 -6.08 -2.09
N GLU A 3 19.48 -5.65 -1.04
CA GLU A 3 18.58 -6.52 -0.31
C GLU A 3 17.28 -6.71 -1.09
N THR A 4 16.78 -7.94 -1.09
CA THR A 4 15.50 -8.25 -1.69
C THR A 4 14.39 -7.80 -0.74
N GLN A 5 13.43 -7.05 -1.24
CA GLN A 5 12.29 -6.62 -0.44
C GLN A 5 11.32 -7.78 -0.22
N GLY A 6 10.55 -7.72 0.88
CA GLY A 6 9.57 -8.74 1.19
C GLY A 6 8.54 -8.96 0.09
N TYR A 7 8.18 -7.90 -0.64
CA TYR A 7 7.19 -7.97 -1.71
C TYR A 7 7.76 -8.41 -3.06
N SER A 8 9.08 -8.65 -3.17
CA SER A 8 9.73 -8.87 -4.46
C SER A 8 9.12 -10.01 -5.28
N ALA A 9 8.70 -11.08 -4.62
CA ALA A 9 8.07 -12.21 -5.30
C ALA A 9 6.69 -11.85 -5.88
N SER A 10 6.03 -10.85 -5.34
CA SER A 10 4.69 -10.39 -5.75
C SER A 10 4.74 -9.07 -6.53
N LYS A 11 5.93 -8.61 -6.88
CA LYS A 11 6.15 -7.30 -7.49
C LYS A 11 5.24 -7.05 -8.70
N ASP A 12 5.16 -8.01 -9.60
CA ASP A 12 4.38 -7.86 -10.83
C ASP A 12 2.88 -7.75 -10.54
N ASN A 13 2.41 -8.48 -9.54
CA ASN A 13 1.01 -8.42 -9.10
C ASN A 13 0.66 -7.03 -8.58
N TYR A 14 1.50 -6.48 -7.70
CA TYR A 14 1.27 -5.13 -7.15
C TYR A 14 1.36 -4.06 -8.23
N ALA A 15 2.32 -4.17 -9.12
CA ALA A 15 2.47 -3.22 -10.23
C ALA A 15 1.23 -3.23 -11.13
N LYS A 16 0.70 -4.41 -11.43
CA LYS A 16 -0.50 -4.55 -12.26
C LYS A 16 -1.72 -3.92 -11.57
N ARG A 17 -1.86 -4.16 -10.28
CA ARG A 17 -2.97 -3.60 -9.48
C ARG A 17 -2.88 -2.07 -9.43
N LEU A 18 -1.68 -1.53 -9.24
CA LEU A 18 -1.48 -0.08 -9.21
C LEU A 18 -1.74 0.57 -10.57
N ARG A 19 -1.39 -0.11 -11.67
CA ARG A 19 -1.72 0.40 -13.01
C ARG A 19 -3.24 0.45 -13.24
N ARG A 20 -3.97 -0.53 -12.70
CA ARG A 20 -5.44 -0.52 -12.74
C ARG A 20 -5.99 0.68 -11.96
N ILE A 21 -5.44 0.92 -10.75
CA ILE A 21 -5.82 2.05 -9.90
C ILE A 21 -5.53 3.36 -10.61
N GLU A 22 -4.40 3.47 -11.27
CA GLU A 22 -4.03 4.66 -12.05
C GLU A 22 -5.09 4.94 -13.12
N GLY A 23 -5.54 3.91 -13.83
CA GLY A 23 -6.62 4.05 -14.81
C GLY A 23 -7.93 4.51 -14.18
N GLN A 24 -8.24 4.01 -12.99
CA GLN A 24 -9.44 4.42 -12.26
C GLN A 24 -9.35 5.90 -11.85
N VAL A 25 -8.18 6.36 -11.42
CA VAL A 25 -7.97 7.77 -11.07
C VAL A 25 -8.18 8.65 -12.31
N ARG A 26 -7.63 8.25 -13.45
CA ARG A 26 -7.87 8.99 -14.70
C ARG A 26 -9.36 9.04 -15.07
N GLY A 27 -10.07 7.94 -14.80
CA GLY A 27 -11.52 7.90 -15.01
C GLY A 27 -12.26 8.90 -14.12
N ILE A 28 -11.84 9.03 -12.87
CA ILE A 28 -12.41 10.01 -11.93
C ILE A 28 -12.18 11.44 -12.44
N ALA A 29 -10.98 11.73 -12.92
CA ALA A 29 -10.66 13.05 -13.50
C ALA A 29 -11.61 13.37 -14.68
N ARG A 30 -11.88 12.39 -15.54
CA ARG A 30 -12.83 12.57 -16.64
C ARG A 30 -14.26 12.82 -16.14
N MET A 31 -14.64 12.16 -15.05
CA MET A 31 -15.96 12.39 -14.45
C MET A 31 -16.10 13.85 -13.99
N ILE A 32 -15.05 14.42 -13.42
CA ILE A 32 -15.03 15.83 -13.03
C ILE A 32 -15.18 16.72 -14.28
N ASP A 33 -14.38 16.44 -15.33
CA ASP A 33 -14.44 17.21 -16.56
C ASP A 33 -15.83 17.17 -17.23
N ASP A 34 -16.48 16.03 -17.12
CA ASP A 34 -17.80 15.80 -17.71
C ASP A 34 -18.95 16.22 -16.79
N GLU A 35 -18.62 16.78 -15.64
CA GLU A 35 -19.58 17.26 -14.63
C GLU A 35 -20.60 16.17 -14.23
N LYS A 36 -20.07 14.95 -13.98
CA LYS A 36 -20.90 13.83 -13.53
C LYS A 36 -21.42 14.10 -12.12
N TYR A 37 -22.46 13.37 -11.75
CA TYR A 37 -23.10 13.53 -10.45
C TYR A 37 -22.09 13.27 -9.31
N CYS A 38 -22.09 14.17 -8.34
CA CYS A 38 -21.11 14.18 -7.24
C CYS A 38 -21.06 12.85 -6.49
N ILE A 39 -22.19 12.25 -6.18
CA ILE A 39 -22.23 11.00 -5.42
C ILE A 39 -21.57 9.86 -6.21
N ASP A 40 -21.73 9.82 -7.53
CA ASP A 40 -21.08 8.82 -8.36
C ASP A 40 -19.56 8.97 -8.32
N ILE A 41 -19.07 10.20 -8.33
CA ILE A 41 -17.63 10.50 -8.21
C ILE A 41 -17.11 10.03 -6.86
N LEU A 42 -17.81 10.36 -5.77
CA LEU A 42 -17.42 9.95 -4.42
C LEU A 42 -17.40 8.43 -4.29
N THR A 43 -18.33 7.73 -4.93
CA THR A 43 -18.36 6.27 -4.94
C THR A 43 -17.10 5.71 -5.60
N GLN A 44 -16.67 6.31 -6.72
CA GLN A 44 -15.45 5.88 -7.41
C GLN A 44 -14.21 6.16 -6.56
N ILE A 45 -14.16 7.30 -5.88
CA ILE A 45 -13.05 7.62 -4.97
C ILE A 45 -12.97 6.58 -3.85
N SER A 46 -14.11 6.21 -3.28
CA SER A 46 -14.15 5.20 -2.23
C SER A 46 -13.59 3.86 -2.73
N ALA A 47 -13.93 3.46 -3.95
CA ALA A 47 -13.42 2.24 -4.55
C ALA A 47 -11.91 2.29 -4.74
N VAL A 48 -11.37 3.42 -5.20
CA VAL A 48 -9.92 3.62 -5.36
C VAL A 48 -9.22 3.55 -4.01
N ASN A 49 -9.76 4.21 -2.99
CA ASN A 49 -9.20 4.17 -1.64
C ASN A 49 -9.13 2.74 -1.10
N SER A 50 -10.19 1.95 -1.30
CA SER A 50 -10.20 0.55 -0.88
C SER A 50 -9.15 -0.28 -1.60
N ALA A 51 -9.00 -0.06 -2.90
CA ALA A 51 -8.01 -0.77 -3.71
C ALA A 51 -6.59 -0.42 -3.26
N LEU A 52 -6.31 0.86 -3.02
CA LEU A 52 -5.01 1.32 -2.50
C LEU A 52 -4.72 0.73 -1.13
N GLN A 53 -5.72 0.73 -0.24
CA GLN A 53 -5.56 0.17 1.09
C GLN A 53 -5.23 -1.32 1.03
N SER A 54 -5.88 -2.06 0.13
CA SER A 54 -5.60 -3.48 -0.07
C SER A 54 -4.15 -3.71 -0.49
N VAL A 55 -3.61 -2.89 -1.40
CA VAL A 55 -2.20 -2.96 -1.80
C VAL A 55 -1.30 -2.63 -0.61
N ALA A 56 -1.62 -1.58 0.13
CA ALA A 56 -0.83 -1.17 1.30
C ALA A 56 -0.78 -2.26 2.36
N LEU A 57 -1.91 -2.90 2.65
CA LEU A 57 -1.97 -3.97 3.64
C LEU A 57 -1.19 -5.20 3.18
N GLY A 58 -1.24 -5.53 1.89
CA GLY A 58 -0.45 -6.62 1.34
C GLY A 58 1.05 -6.37 1.47
N LEU A 59 1.50 -5.15 1.14
CA LEU A 59 2.89 -4.76 1.28
C LEU A 59 3.34 -4.81 2.74
N LEU A 60 2.51 -4.30 3.64
CA LEU A 60 2.80 -4.32 5.07
C LEU A 60 2.93 -5.75 5.57
N ASP A 61 2.00 -6.63 5.19
CA ASP A 61 2.03 -8.02 5.61
C ASP A 61 3.32 -8.72 5.18
N GLU A 62 3.73 -8.52 3.92
CA GLU A 62 4.96 -9.12 3.42
C GLU A 62 6.20 -8.51 4.07
N HIS A 63 6.16 -7.21 4.39
CA HIS A 63 7.25 -6.55 5.11
C HIS A 63 7.40 -7.13 6.53
N LEU A 64 6.30 -7.32 7.23
CA LEU A 64 6.31 -7.91 8.57
C LEU A 64 6.83 -9.34 8.53
N ASN A 65 6.35 -10.14 7.59
CA ASN A 65 6.72 -11.55 7.49
C ASN A 65 8.16 -11.78 7.01
N HIS A 66 8.71 -10.85 6.26
CA HIS A 66 10.07 -11.00 5.71
C HIS A 66 11.08 -10.12 6.45
N CYS A 67 10.93 -8.80 6.36
CA CYS A 67 11.94 -7.87 6.86
C CYS A 67 11.96 -7.76 8.37
N VAL A 68 10.79 -7.58 8.98
CA VAL A 68 10.68 -7.40 10.44
C VAL A 68 10.96 -8.72 11.15
N SER A 69 10.42 -9.82 10.65
CA SER A 69 10.63 -11.15 11.23
C SER A 69 12.13 -11.51 11.26
N HIS A 70 12.86 -11.23 10.18
CA HIS A 70 14.30 -11.49 10.12
C HIS A 70 15.07 -10.60 11.10
N ALA A 71 14.69 -9.33 11.21
CA ALA A 71 15.33 -8.41 12.13
C ALA A 71 15.10 -8.82 13.58
N VAL A 72 13.88 -9.24 13.91
CA VAL A 72 13.53 -9.69 15.27
C VAL A 72 14.30 -10.97 15.62
N ALA A 73 14.43 -11.90 14.69
CA ALA A 73 15.21 -13.12 14.91
C ALA A 73 16.69 -12.83 15.18
N ALA A 74 17.24 -11.79 14.52
CA ALA A 74 18.62 -11.37 14.75
C ALA A 74 18.80 -10.63 16.09
N GLY A 75 17.74 -9.97 16.57
CA GLY A 75 17.73 -9.26 17.85
C GLY A 75 18.44 -7.92 17.84
N GLY A 76 18.60 -7.33 19.02
CA GLY A 76 19.35 -6.10 19.24
C GLY A 76 18.66 -4.84 18.76
N GLU A 77 19.46 -3.79 18.54
CA GLU A 77 18.95 -2.48 18.11
C GLU A 77 18.24 -2.51 16.78
N GLU A 78 18.69 -3.36 15.88
CA GLU A 78 18.07 -3.47 14.54
C GLU A 78 16.64 -4.00 14.64
N ALA A 79 16.40 -4.94 15.55
CA ALA A 79 15.06 -5.44 15.81
C ALA A 79 14.17 -4.31 16.32
N ASP A 80 14.66 -3.52 17.27
CA ASP A 80 13.92 -2.40 17.86
C ASP A 80 13.57 -1.35 16.80
N LYS A 81 14.53 -1.02 15.94
CA LYS A 81 14.32 -0.07 14.84
C LYS A 81 13.23 -0.54 13.86
N LYS A 82 13.30 -1.80 13.46
CA LYS A 82 12.33 -2.36 12.49
C LYS A 82 10.93 -2.41 13.06
N ILE A 83 10.81 -2.73 14.34
CA ILE A 83 9.51 -2.72 15.03
C ILE A 83 8.96 -1.29 15.10
N ALA A 84 9.80 -0.32 15.46
CA ALA A 84 9.40 1.08 15.54
C ALA A 84 8.96 1.61 14.18
N GLU A 85 9.69 1.30 13.11
CA GLU A 85 9.32 1.68 11.74
C GLU A 85 7.95 1.12 11.35
N ALA A 86 7.74 -0.17 11.62
CA ALA A 86 6.50 -0.84 11.28
C ALA A 86 5.32 -0.23 12.05
N SER A 87 5.52 0.04 13.35
CA SER A 87 4.49 0.66 14.17
C SER A 87 4.11 2.05 13.65
N ALA A 88 5.10 2.86 13.26
CA ALA A 88 4.86 4.18 12.72
C ALA A 88 4.13 4.11 11.37
N ALA A 89 4.51 3.16 10.53
CA ALA A 89 3.86 2.97 9.22
C ALA A 89 2.40 2.57 9.38
N ILE A 90 2.11 1.66 10.32
CA ILE A 90 0.75 1.23 10.62
C ILE A 90 -0.09 2.42 11.10
N ALA A 91 0.47 3.23 11.99
CA ALA A 91 -0.22 4.41 12.51
C ALA A 91 -0.60 5.39 11.39
N ARG A 92 0.31 5.62 10.43
CA ARG A 92 0.03 6.48 9.28
C ARG A 92 -1.06 5.90 8.40
N LEU A 93 -1.03 4.60 8.16
CA LEU A 93 -2.01 3.92 7.31
C LEU A 93 -3.41 3.99 7.93
N VAL A 94 -3.50 3.82 9.25
CA VAL A 94 -4.79 3.86 9.96
C VAL A 94 -5.39 5.27 9.93
N ARG A 95 -4.54 6.31 9.95
CA ARG A 95 -5.02 7.70 9.97
C ARG A 95 -5.38 8.25 8.59
N SER A 96 -4.94 7.59 7.53
CA SER A 96 -5.15 8.08 6.17
C SER A 96 -6.57 7.91 5.64
#